data_3b4bcd4d0ec094b64a1ec9dde1fd7ccb
#
_entry.id   3b4bcd4d0ec094b64a1ec9dde1fd7ccb
#
_cell.length_a   1.000
_cell.length_b   1.000
_cell.length_c   1.000
_cell.angle_alpha   90.00
_cell.angle_beta   90.00
_cell.angle_gamma   90.00
#
_symmetry.space_group_name_H-M   'P 1'
#
loop_
_entity.id
_entity.type
_entity.pdbx_description
1 polymer ?
#
loop_
_entity_poly.entity_id
_entity_poly.type
_entity_poly.pdbx_seq_one_letter_code
_entity_poly.pdbx_strand_id
1 'polypeptide(L)'
;MTNPATSGVELPEMDLLRKFDVPAPRYTSYPTADRFNASFGAEDYRKALAGRADAKEPADLSLYVHVPFCNDVCFYCGCNKIVTRDHSRSAEYIEMIGREADLVKEAVTGSTELEQLHFGGGTPTFLTNDELTLMMETLTKRFPLAQGGEFSIEVDPRTCDADKVKHLHDLGLNRMSLGVQDFNPDVQKAVNRIQPFEMTKATMEAARENGFESINMDLIYGLPKQNRGTFEKTIDQVLELSPDRIALYHYAHLPNHFKPQRRILPADLPDTVEKVNIMFDAIKRLTANGYRYIGMDHFAKETDELSVAQKEGSLQRNFQGYSTKAECDMIALGVSVSYTHLRAHETRSNL
;
A
#
# COMPACT_ATOMS: atom_id res chain seq x y z
N MET A 1 6.77 -35.07 0.83
CA MET A 1 5.92 -34.62 1.93
C MET A 1 5.05 -33.51 1.36
N THR A 2 3.76 -33.75 1.18
CA THR A 2 2.81 -32.80 0.62
C THR A 2 2.62 -31.66 1.61
N ASN A 3 2.83 -30.43 1.15
CA ASN A 3 2.62 -29.22 1.94
C ASN A 3 1.14 -29.13 2.38
N PRO A 4 0.79 -29.16 3.66
CA PRO A 4 -0.61 -29.16 4.11
C PRO A 4 -1.37 -27.86 3.79
N ALA A 5 -0.68 -26.80 3.35
CA ALA A 5 -1.31 -25.53 2.99
C ALA A 5 -1.93 -25.51 1.59
N THR A 6 -1.70 -26.52 0.74
CA THR A 6 -2.16 -26.55 -0.64
C THR A 6 -3.31 -27.52 -0.91
N SER A 7 -3.66 -28.39 0.05
CA SER A 7 -4.61 -29.49 -0.19
C SER A 7 -6.07 -29.18 0.14
N GLY A 8 -6.47 -27.91 0.30
CA GLY A 8 -7.80 -27.58 0.80
C GLY A 8 -8.51 -26.36 0.24
N VAL A 9 -7.95 -25.65 -0.75
CA VAL A 9 -8.67 -24.51 -1.36
C VAL A 9 -9.55 -25.06 -2.50
N GLU A 10 -10.74 -25.51 -2.15
CA GLU A 10 -11.78 -25.83 -3.14
C GLU A 10 -12.46 -24.54 -3.59
N LEU A 11 -12.76 -24.47 -4.90
CA LEU A 11 -13.58 -23.40 -5.45
C LEU A 11 -14.98 -23.49 -4.85
N PRO A 12 -15.54 -22.41 -4.27
CA PRO A 12 -16.94 -22.38 -3.91
C PRO A 12 -17.82 -22.61 -5.13
N GLU A 13 -19.03 -23.15 -4.91
CA GLU A 13 -19.99 -23.32 -6.00
C GLU A 13 -20.29 -21.99 -6.70
N MET A 14 -20.40 -22.00 -8.02
CA MET A 14 -20.57 -20.80 -8.84
C MET A 14 -21.80 -19.97 -8.46
N ASP A 15 -22.87 -20.61 -8.03
CA ASP A 15 -24.10 -19.92 -7.60
C ASP A 15 -23.87 -19.17 -6.28
N LEU A 16 -23.03 -19.70 -5.39
CA LEU A 16 -22.63 -19.01 -4.18
C LEU A 16 -21.78 -17.77 -4.51
N LEU A 17 -20.83 -17.89 -5.44
CA LEU A 17 -20.01 -16.78 -5.91
C LEU A 17 -20.85 -15.67 -6.54
N ARG A 18 -21.77 -16.02 -7.43
CA ARG A 18 -22.70 -15.03 -8.03
C ARG A 18 -23.58 -14.34 -6.99
N LYS A 19 -24.04 -15.08 -5.98
CA LYS A 19 -24.86 -14.53 -4.90
C LYS A 19 -24.12 -13.45 -4.09
N PHE A 20 -22.81 -13.61 -3.90
CA PHE A 20 -21.99 -12.71 -3.09
C PHE A 20 -21.15 -11.73 -3.91
N ASP A 21 -21.19 -11.75 -5.25
CA ASP A 21 -20.58 -10.72 -6.10
C ASP A 21 -21.45 -9.43 -6.08
N VAL A 22 -21.48 -8.81 -4.92
CA VAL A 22 -22.23 -7.58 -4.67
C VAL A 22 -21.32 -6.53 -4.07
N PRO A 23 -21.54 -5.23 -4.36
CA PRO A 23 -20.82 -4.16 -3.68
C PRO A 23 -21.05 -4.24 -2.17
N ALA A 24 -19.99 -4.46 -1.42
CA ALA A 24 -20.03 -4.52 0.03
C ALA A 24 -18.83 -3.78 0.64
N PRO A 25 -18.97 -3.21 1.84
CA PRO A 25 -17.82 -2.65 2.56
C PRO A 25 -16.79 -3.75 2.85
N ARG A 26 -15.51 -3.40 2.75
CA ARG A 26 -14.43 -4.29 3.20
C ARG A 26 -14.17 -4.04 4.67
N TYR A 27 -14.37 -5.05 5.50
CA TYR A 27 -14.05 -5.01 6.91
C TYR A 27 -12.59 -5.44 7.13
N THR A 28 -11.68 -4.51 6.86
CA THR A 28 -10.23 -4.78 6.87
C THR A 28 -9.54 -4.36 8.16
N SER A 29 -10.20 -3.54 8.98
CA SER A 29 -9.72 -3.09 10.29
C SER A 29 -10.89 -2.77 11.20
N TYR A 30 -10.67 -2.72 12.51
CA TYR A 30 -11.68 -2.37 13.51
C TYR A 30 -11.20 -1.21 14.38
N PRO A 31 -12.05 -0.18 14.63
CA PRO A 31 -13.39 -0.03 14.04
C PRO A 31 -13.33 0.13 12.51
N THR A 32 -14.39 -0.30 11.83
CA THR A 32 -14.49 -0.18 10.36
C THR A 32 -14.70 1.29 9.96
N ALA A 33 -14.26 1.67 8.76
CA ALA A 33 -14.27 3.06 8.29
C ALA A 33 -15.67 3.71 8.25
N ASP A 34 -16.73 2.93 8.13
CA ASP A 34 -18.13 3.39 8.19
C ASP A 34 -18.56 3.83 9.61
N ARG A 35 -17.79 3.50 10.64
CA ARG A 35 -18.01 3.93 12.02
C ARG A 35 -17.38 5.27 12.35
N PHE A 36 -16.49 5.76 11.52
CA PHE A 36 -15.92 7.09 11.69
C PHE A 36 -16.97 8.16 11.38
N ASN A 37 -17.06 9.17 12.24
CA ASN A 37 -18.04 10.23 12.10
C ASN A 37 -17.43 11.61 12.36
N ALA A 38 -18.14 12.65 11.97
CA ALA A 38 -17.67 14.02 12.06
C ALA A 38 -17.64 14.61 13.48
N SER A 39 -18.11 13.86 14.51
CA SER A 39 -18.07 14.33 15.89
C SER A 39 -16.68 14.20 16.52
N PHE A 40 -15.79 13.40 15.95
CA PHE A 40 -14.39 13.31 16.37
C PHE A 40 -13.60 14.44 15.71
N GLY A 41 -13.25 15.48 16.47
CA GLY A 41 -12.56 16.67 15.98
C GLY A 41 -11.09 16.78 16.42
N ALA A 42 -10.48 17.91 16.11
CA ALA A 42 -9.07 18.17 16.42
C ALA A 42 -8.77 18.10 17.94
N GLU A 43 -9.72 18.52 18.80
CA GLU A 43 -9.55 18.44 20.25
C GLU A 43 -9.59 17.00 20.77
N ASP A 44 -10.47 16.15 20.21
CA ASP A 44 -10.51 14.74 20.55
C ASP A 44 -9.23 14.02 20.11
N TYR A 45 -8.70 14.39 18.95
CA TYR A 45 -7.41 13.88 18.46
C TYR A 45 -6.25 14.30 19.39
N ARG A 46 -6.18 15.58 19.81
CA ARG A 46 -5.18 16.03 20.79
C ARG A 46 -5.27 15.28 22.11
N LYS A 47 -6.48 15.05 22.63
CA LYS A 47 -6.70 14.26 23.85
C LYS A 47 -6.22 12.82 23.69
N ALA A 48 -6.48 12.20 22.54
CA ALA A 48 -6.02 10.85 22.25
C ALA A 48 -4.47 10.79 22.24
N LEU A 49 -3.81 11.75 21.58
CA LEU A 49 -2.36 11.84 21.54
C LEU A 49 -1.75 12.10 22.94
N ALA A 50 -2.38 12.98 23.73
CA ALA A 50 -1.94 13.29 25.09
C ALA A 50 -2.13 12.12 26.07
N GLY A 51 -3.16 11.31 25.86
CA GLY A 51 -3.45 10.16 26.71
C GLY A 51 -2.52 8.96 26.54
N ARG A 52 -1.61 8.98 25.56
CA ARG A 52 -0.70 7.86 25.29
C ARG A 52 0.22 7.53 26.47
N ALA A 53 0.73 8.53 27.19
CA ALA A 53 1.59 8.31 28.36
C ALA A 53 0.84 7.72 29.57
N ASP A 54 -0.48 7.86 29.61
CA ASP A 54 -1.31 7.34 30.71
C ASP A 54 -1.66 5.85 30.53
N ALA A 55 -1.33 5.26 29.38
CA ALA A 55 -1.50 3.84 29.13
C ALA A 55 -0.57 3.03 30.04
N LYS A 56 -1.03 1.87 30.53
CA LYS A 56 -0.21 0.98 31.37
C LYS A 56 1.07 0.52 30.66
N GLU A 57 1.00 0.38 29.35
CA GLU A 57 2.11 0.05 28.46
C GLU A 57 2.03 1.06 27.30
N PRO A 58 2.88 2.10 27.28
CA PRO A 58 2.91 3.05 26.17
C PRO A 58 3.28 2.32 24.88
N ALA A 59 2.43 2.47 23.89
CA ALA A 59 2.66 1.88 22.57
C ALA A 59 3.78 2.63 21.81
N ASP A 60 4.53 1.90 20.99
CA ASP A 60 5.46 2.49 20.04
C ASP A 60 4.71 3.27 18.96
N LEU A 61 5.41 4.07 18.15
CA LEU A 61 4.80 4.86 17.10
C LEU A 61 4.98 4.23 15.71
N SER A 62 3.90 4.24 14.95
CA SER A 62 3.87 4.03 13.50
C SER A 62 3.45 5.34 12.82
N LEU A 63 4.21 5.80 11.83
CA LEU A 63 3.93 7.03 11.09
C LEU A 63 3.61 6.70 9.63
N TYR A 64 2.43 7.12 9.17
CA TYR A 64 2.07 7.13 7.75
C TYR A 64 2.21 8.54 7.19
N VAL A 65 2.86 8.69 6.04
CA VAL A 65 2.99 9.96 5.34
C VAL A 65 2.41 9.84 3.94
N HIS A 66 1.39 10.63 3.65
CA HIS A 66 0.76 10.64 2.34
C HIS A 66 1.44 11.63 1.40
N VAL A 67 1.97 11.14 0.27
CA VAL A 67 2.51 11.98 -0.81
C VAL A 67 1.54 11.94 -1.98
N PRO A 68 0.74 13.01 -2.23
CA PRO A 68 -0.40 12.94 -3.15
C PRO A 68 -0.01 13.05 -4.62
N PHE A 69 1.24 13.33 -4.97
CA PHE A 69 1.63 13.66 -6.33
C PHE A 69 1.80 12.44 -7.23
N CYS A 70 1.39 12.58 -8.51
CA CYS A 70 1.63 11.62 -9.57
C CYS A 70 1.92 12.37 -10.88
N ASN A 71 2.85 11.85 -11.70
CA ASN A 71 3.12 12.42 -13.02
C ASN A 71 1.95 12.21 -14.00
N ASP A 72 1.29 11.05 -13.92
CA ASP A 72 0.20 10.65 -14.82
C ASP A 72 -0.93 9.98 -14.03
N VAL A 73 -2.14 10.00 -14.59
CA VAL A 73 -3.30 9.34 -14.00
C VAL A 73 -3.45 7.92 -14.49
N CYS A 74 -3.40 6.94 -13.60
CA CYS A 74 -3.85 5.58 -13.89
C CYS A 74 -5.37 5.49 -13.83
N PHE A 75 -6.01 4.88 -14.85
CA PHE A 75 -7.48 4.94 -14.96
C PHE A 75 -8.21 4.13 -13.87
N TYR A 76 -7.59 3.10 -13.31
CA TYR A 76 -8.15 2.31 -12.22
C TYR A 76 -8.11 3.02 -10.85
N CYS A 77 -7.27 4.03 -10.70
CA CYS A 77 -6.84 4.54 -9.40
C CYS A 77 -7.94 5.28 -8.62
N GLY A 78 -8.17 4.85 -7.38
CA GLY A 78 -9.06 5.49 -6.40
C GLY A 78 -8.35 6.30 -5.30
N CYS A 79 -7.02 6.39 -5.32
CA CYS A 79 -6.26 7.12 -4.30
C CYS A 79 -6.53 8.64 -4.34
N ASN A 80 -6.36 9.30 -3.20
CA ASN A 80 -6.29 10.75 -3.16
C ASN A 80 -4.99 11.22 -3.81
N LYS A 81 -5.09 11.94 -4.92
CA LYS A 81 -3.92 12.31 -5.72
C LYS A 81 -4.08 13.63 -6.44
N ILE A 82 -2.95 14.24 -6.69
CA ILE A 82 -2.77 15.45 -7.51
C ILE A 82 -1.89 15.07 -8.69
N VAL A 83 -2.46 15.07 -9.89
CA VAL A 83 -1.69 14.79 -11.11
C VAL A 83 -1.02 16.08 -11.55
N THR A 84 0.30 16.11 -11.51
CA THR A 84 1.12 17.27 -11.87
C THR A 84 2.54 16.84 -12.26
N ARG A 85 3.23 17.69 -13.00
CA ARG A 85 4.69 17.60 -13.25
C ARG A 85 5.43 18.80 -12.68
N ASP A 86 4.71 19.65 -11.96
CA ASP A 86 5.23 20.84 -11.33
C ASP A 86 5.72 20.53 -9.91
N HIS A 87 7.03 20.40 -9.76
CA HIS A 87 7.70 20.12 -8.49
C HIS A 87 7.70 21.31 -7.51
N SER A 88 7.34 22.53 -7.94
CA SER A 88 7.23 23.66 -6.99
C SER A 88 6.19 23.39 -5.91
N ARG A 89 5.17 22.58 -6.23
CA ARG A 89 4.10 22.18 -5.29
C ARG A 89 4.56 21.19 -4.23
N SER A 90 5.59 20.38 -4.51
CA SER A 90 6.10 19.42 -3.53
C SER A 90 6.88 20.12 -2.42
N ALA A 91 7.63 21.17 -2.71
CA ALA A 91 8.35 21.93 -1.70
C ALA A 91 7.39 22.59 -0.68
N GLU A 92 6.31 23.22 -1.16
CA GLU A 92 5.25 23.79 -0.31
C GLU A 92 4.58 22.67 0.53
N TYR A 93 4.32 21.52 -0.09
CA TYR A 93 3.72 20.41 0.61
C TYR A 93 4.59 19.85 1.73
N ILE A 94 5.90 19.72 1.51
CA ILE A 94 6.86 19.27 2.54
C ILE A 94 6.87 20.28 3.72
N GLU A 95 6.80 21.59 3.44
CA GLU A 95 6.68 22.59 4.49
C GLU A 95 5.39 22.39 5.30
N MET A 96 4.25 22.13 4.65
CA MET A 96 2.98 21.87 5.33
C MET A 96 3.04 20.59 6.17
N ILE A 97 3.65 19.51 5.66
CA ILE A 97 3.91 18.29 6.44
C ILE A 97 4.74 18.61 7.69
N GLY A 98 5.75 19.47 7.57
CA GLY A 98 6.55 19.91 8.72
C GLY A 98 5.72 20.63 9.79
N ARG A 99 4.84 21.55 9.39
CA ARG A 99 3.93 22.25 10.30
C ARG A 99 2.92 21.30 10.96
N GLU A 100 2.36 20.37 10.20
CA GLU A 100 1.46 19.33 10.75
C GLU A 100 2.20 18.44 11.75
N ALA A 101 3.43 18.03 11.42
CA ALA A 101 4.28 17.24 12.30
C ALA A 101 4.62 17.96 13.61
N ASP A 102 4.82 19.29 13.58
CA ASP A 102 5.02 20.11 14.79
C ASP A 102 3.78 20.06 15.69
N LEU A 103 2.58 20.28 15.14
CA LEU A 103 1.32 20.22 15.88
C LEU A 103 1.08 18.85 16.53
N VAL A 104 1.41 17.78 15.79
CA VAL A 104 1.29 16.40 16.31
C VAL A 104 2.33 16.17 17.42
N LYS A 105 3.59 16.60 17.20
CA LYS A 105 4.68 16.45 18.17
C LYS A 105 4.38 17.16 19.48
N GLU A 106 3.77 18.34 19.44
CA GLU A 106 3.37 19.09 20.63
C GLU A 106 2.30 18.36 21.46
N ALA A 107 1.44 17.56 20.79
CA ALA A 107 0.34 16.84 21.45
C ALA A 107 0.71 15.43 21.90
N VAL A 108 1.69 14.78 21.24
CA VAL A 108 2.12 13.41 21.53
C VAL A 108 2.87 13.35 22.84
N THR A 109 2.45 12.45 23.74
CA THR A 109 3.17 12.11 24.97
C THR A 109 3.81 10.72 24.89
N GLY A 110 4.79 10.45 25.73
CA GLY A 110 5.56 9.19 25.72
C GLY A 110 6.66 9.18 24.66
N SER A 111 7.06 7.97 24.25
CA SER A 111 8.10 7.81 23.19
C SER A 111 7.63 8.39 21.87
N THR A 112 8.54 9.01 21.16
CA THR A 112 8.34 9.53 19.80
C THR A 112 9.26 8.88 18.78
N GLU A 113 9.98 7.81 19.18
CA GLU A 113 10.69 6.94 18.26
C GLU A 113 9.71 6.17 17.37
N LEU A 114 10.04 6.07 16.10
CA LEU A 114 9.23 5.38 15.11
C LEU A 114 9.71 3.93 14.96
N GLU A 115 8.88 2.99 15.36
CA GLU A 115 9.04 1.58 15.01
C GLU A 115 8.66 1.30 13.56
N GLN A 116 7.74 2.10 13.02
CA GLN A 116 7.35 2.03 11.61
C GLN A 116 7.23 3.42 10.98
N LEU A 117 7.71 3.55 9.75
CA LEU A 117 7.46 4.68 8.86
C LEU A 117 7.01 4.15 7.51
N HIS A 118 5.90 4.68 6.99
CA HIS A 118 5.41 4.31 5.66
C HIS A 118 5.09 5.55 4.83
N PHE A 119 5.72 5.65 3.66
CA PHE A 119 5.35 6.63 2.64
C PHE A 119 4.43 5.98 1.62
N GLY A 120 3.20 6.52 1.52
CA GLY A 120 2.22 6.06 0.55
C GLY A 120 1.50 7.19 -0.16
N GLY A 121 0.44 6.87 -0.90
CA GLY A 121 -0.48 7.87 -1.43
C GLY A 121 -0.71 7.88 -2.93
N GLY A 122 -0.26 8.92 -3.60
CA GLY A 122 -0.21 9.01 -5.05
C GLY A 122 1.00 8.26 -5.58
N THR A 123 2.17 8.89 -5.43
CA THR A 123 3.46 8.29 -5.82
C THR A 123 4.57 8.98 -5.00
N PRO A 124 5.04 8.40 -3.89
CA PRO A 124 6.12 9.01 -3.11
C PRO A 124 7.39 9.25 -3.91
N THR A 125 7.72 8.36 -4.86
CA THR A 125 8.87 8.50 -5.76
C THR A 125 8.69 9.57 -6.87
N PHE A 126 7.57 10.32 -6.85
CA PHE A 126 7.44 11.59 -7.56
C PHE A 126 8.47 12.60 -7.04
N LEU A 127 8.73 12.62 -5.75
CA LEU A 127 9.70 13.52 -5.13
C LEU A 127 11.10 13.26 -5.69
N THR A 128 11.86 14.34 -5.92
CA THR A 128 13.29 14.26 -6.25
C THR A 128 14.09 13.73 -5.07
N ASN A 129 15.34 13.36 -5.28
CA ASN A 129 16.22 12.91 -4.21
C ASN A 129 16.41 13.99 -3.13
N ASP A 130 16.56 15.26 -3.53
CA ASP A 130 16.68 16.39 -2.59
C ASP A 130 15.38 16.58 -1.79
N GLU A 131 14.22 16.47 -2.43
CA GLU A 131 12.92 16.57 -1.77
C GLU A 131 12.67 15.40 -0.81
N LEU A 132 13.10 14.19 -1.17
CA LEU A 132 13.05 13.00 -0.28
C LEU A 132 13.96 13.20 0.93
N THR A 133 15.16 13.73 0.74
CA THR A 133 16.07 14.08 1.84
C THR A 133 15.43 15.12 2.76
N LEU A 134 14.91 16.21 2.20
CA LEU A 134 14.22 17.24 2.98
C LEU A 134 13.02 16.69 3.76
N MET A 135 12.22 15.80 3.15
CA MET A 135 11.08 15.14 3.80
C MET A 135 11.57 14.29 4.97
N MET A 136 12.58 13.45 4.76
CA MET A 136 13.13 12.58 5.82
C MET A 136 13.71 13.41 6.97
N GLU A 137 14.49 14.46 6.68
CA GLU A 137 15.02 15.36 7.71
C GLU A 137 13.90 16.08 8.47
N THR A 138 12.86 16.51 7.76
CA THR A 138 11.70 17.18 8.36
C THR A 138 10.99 16.27 9.37
N LEU A 139 10.86 15.00 9.06
CA LEU A 139 10.19 14.01 9.92
C LEU A 139 11.10 13.54 11.06
N THR A 140 12.35 13.16 10.76
CA THR A 140 13.25 12.53 11.74
C THR A 140 13.75 13.49 12.83
N LYS A 141 13.78 14.80 12.56
CA LYS A 141 13.99 15.83 13.61
C LYS A 141 12.91 15.81 14.68
N ARG A 142 11.70 15.35 14.36
CA ARG A 142 10.54 15.32 15.25
C ARG A 142 10.27 13.96 15.82
N PHE A 143 10.43 12.94 14.99
CA PHE A 143 10.15 11.54 15.24
C PHE A 143 11.37 10.71 14.82
N PRO A 144 12.34 10.48 15.72
CA PRO A 144 13.52 9.67 15.41
C PRO A 144 13.14 8.25 14.98
N LEU A 145 13.95 7.64 14.13
CA LEU A 145 13.78 6.25 13.73
C LEU A 145 14.34 5.32 14.81
N ALA A 146 13.58 4.32 15.22
CA ALA A 146 14.03 3.28 16.14
C ALA A 146 15.06 2.36 15.46
N GLN A 147 16.00 1.83 16.22
CA GLN A 147 16.94 0.86 15.69
C GLN A 147 16.22 -0.45 15.34
N GLY A 148 16.33 -0.90 14.09
CA GLY A 148 15.68 -2.12 13.61
C GLY A 148 14.19 -1.95 13.29
N GLY A 149 13.72 -0.71 13.16
CA GLY A 149 12.36 -0.40 12.74
C GLY A 149 12.08 -0.74 11.28
N GLU A 150 10.82 -0.72 10.89
CA GLU A 150 10.33 -0.99 9.54
C GLU A 150 10.03 0.33 8.81
N PHE A 151 10.86 0.67 7.84
CA PHE A 151 10.75 1.93 7.11
C PHE A 151 10.50 1.66 5.63
N SER A 152 9.28 1.93 5.19
CA SER A 152 8.77 1.48 3.89
C SER A 152 8.30 2.62 3.00
N ILE A 153 8.35 2.39 1.69
CA ILE A 153 7.92 3.34 0.68
C ILE A 153 7.20 2.64 -0.48
N GLU A 154 6.07 3.22 -0.92
CA GLU A 154 5.44 2.85 -2.18
C GLU A 154 6.22 3.44 -3.36
N VAL A 155 6.54 2.61 -4.34
CA VAL A 155 7.35 2.95 -5.49
C VAL A 155 6.59 2.72 -6.79
N ASP A 156 6.60 3.71 -7.64
CA ASP A 156 6.26 3.55 -9.03
C ASP A 156 7.55 3.36 -9.85
N PRO A 157 7.83 2.18 -10.42
CA PRO A 157 9.05 1.92 -11.17
C PRO A 157 9.30 2.90 -12.31
N ARG A 158 8.26 3.58 -12.83
CA ARG A 158 8.38 4.60 -13.88
C ARG A 158 9.04 5.89 -13.41
N THR A 159 9.17 6.09 -12.09
CA THR A 159 9.74 7.29 -11.45
C THR A 159 10.91 6.97 -10.52
N CYS A 160 11.41 5.74 -10.55
CA CYS A 160 12.42 5.26 -9.62
C CYS A 160 13.49 4.45 -10.36
N ASP A 161 14.58 5.10 -10.72
CA ASP A 161 15.78 4.47 -11.27
C ASP A 161 16.70 3.92 -10.17
N ALA A 162 17.81 3.29 -10.55
CA ALA A 162 18.75 2.68 -9.62
C ALA A 162 19.38 3.71 -8.66
N ASP A 163 19.67 4.92 -9.12
CA ASP A 163 20.23 5.98 -8.28
C ASP A 163 19.24 6.41 -7.20
N LYS A 164 17.95 6.54 -7.55
CA LYS A 164 16.90 6.83 -6.59
C LYS A 164 16.70 5.68 -5.61
N VAL A 165 16.73 4.43 -6.05
CA VAL A 165 16.65 3.26 -5.15
C VAL A 165 17.78 3.30 -4.13
N LYS A 166 19.02 3.54 -4.58
CA LYS A 166 20.15 3.70 -3.67
C LYS A 166 19.93 4.83 -2.68
N HIS A 167 19.47 5.97 -3.16
CA HIS A 167 19.19 7.14 -2.31
C HIS A 167 18.14 6.85 -1.23
N LEU A 168 17.06 6.13 -1.59
CA LEU A 168 16.03 5.71 -0.63
C LEU A 168 16.62 4.83 0.49
N HIS A 169 17.50 3.90 0.14
CA HIS A 169 18.20 3.07 1.12
C HIS A 169 19.14 3.91 2.00
N ASP A 170 19.91 4.84 1.41
CA ASP A 170 20.81 5.72 2.16
C ASP A 170 20.05 6.63 3.15
N LEU A 171 18.77 6.93 2.90
CA LEU A 171 17.89 7.64 3.83
C LEU A 171 17.35 6.74 4.97
N GLY A 172 17.69 5.45 4.98
CA GLY A 172 17.30 4.49 6.02
C GLY A 172 16.03 3.70 5.71
N LEU A 173 15.45 3.81 4.49
CA LEU A 173 14.34 2.98 4.09
C LEU A 173 14.81 1.56 3.81
N ASN A 174 14.15 0.56 4.40
CA ASN A 174 14.56 -0.84 4.31
C ASN A 174 13.49 -1.76 3.68
N ARG A 175 12.31 -1.22 3.36
CA ARG A 175 11.21 -1.95 2.70
C ARG A 175 10.66 -1.17 1.54
N MET A 176 10.24 -1.87 0.48
CA MET A 176 9.72 -1.25 -0.74
C MET A 176 8.45 -1.97 -1.20
N SER A 177 7.43 -1.22 -1.61
CA SER A 177 6.27 -1.76 -2.31
C SER A 177 6.21 -1.25 -3.74
N LEU A 178 6.33 -2.17 -4.71
CA LEU A 178 6.34 -1.85 -6.14
C LEU A 178 4.93 -1.94 -6.71
N GLY A 179 4.39 -0.82 -7.17
CA GLY A 179 3.15 -0.81 -7.93
C GLY A 179 3.35 -1.36 -9.33
N VAL A 180 3.02 -2.63 -9.56
CA VAL A 180 3.11 -3.30 -10.87
C VAL A 180 1.76 -3.39 -11.55
N GLN A 181 0.77 -3.88 -10.87
CA GLN A 181 -0.61 -4.09 -11.26
C GLN A 181 -0.79 -5.23 -12.28
N ASP A 182 -0.15 -5.16 -13.43
CA ASP A 182 -0.13 -6.20 -14.47
C ASP A 182 1.05 -5.97 -15.44
N PHE A 183 1.63 -7.05 -15.94
CA PHE A 183 2.70 -6.98 -16.94
C PHE A 183 2.20 -7.05 -18.38
N ASN A 184 0.93 -7.39 -18.62
CA ASN A 184 0.38 -7.48 -19.96
C ASN A 184 0.29 -6.07 -20.62
N PRO A 185 0.89 -5.85 -21.81
CA PRO A 185 0.93 -4.56 -22.47
C PRO A 185 -0.46 -3.99 -22.83
N ASP A 186 -1.43 -4.85 -23.17
CA ASP A 186 -2.78 -4.41 -23.53
C ASP A 186 -3.55 -3.96 -22.29
N VAL A 187 -3.35 -4.64 -21.15
CA VAL A 187 -3.90 -4.21 -19.84
C VAL A 187 -3.27 -2.88 -19.44
N GLN A 188 -1.93 -2.77 -19.49
CA GLN A 188 -1.22 -1.54 -19.14
C GLN A 188 -1.70 -0.34 -19.96
N LYS A 189 -1.89 -0.55 -21.28
CA LYS A 189 -2.42 0.46 -22.19
C LYS A 189 -3.86 0.86 -21.83
N ALA A 190 -4.71 -0.13 -21.55
CA ALA A 190 -6.11 0.10 -21.20
C ALA A 190 -6.28 0.89 -19.89
N VAL A 191 -5.32 0.77 -18.95
CA VAL A 191 -5.35 1.48 -17.66
C VAL A 191 -4.41 2.70 -17.60
N ASN A 192 -3.79 3.09 -18.73
CA ASN A 192 -2.83 4.21 -18.81
C ASN A 192 -1.65 4.07 -17.85
N ARG A 193 -1.07 2.85 -17.76
CA ARG A 193 0.12 2.58 -16.96
C ARG A 193 1.09 1.70 -17.74
N ILE A 194 1.84 2.33 -18.64
CA ILE A 194 2.84 1.62 -19.43
C ILE A 194 4.10 1.43 -18.58
N GLN A 195 4.38 0.19 -18.23
CA GLN A 195 5.47 -0.21 -17.35
C GLN A 195 6.03 -1.56 -17.81
N PRO A 196 6.99 -1.58 -18.75
CA PRO A 196 7.60 -2.81 -19.23
C PRO A 196 8.18 -3.65 -18.08
N PHE A 197 8.18 -4.96 -18.24
CA PHE A 197 8.73 -5.91 -17.27
C PHE A 197 10.17 -5.56 -16.86
N GLU A 198 11.03 -5.25 -17.82
CA GLU A 198 12.44 -4.91 -17.58
C GLU A 198 12.62 -3.68 -16.66
N MET A 199 11.69 -2.74 -16.71
CA MET A 199 11.72 -1.57 -15.81
C MET A 199 11.52 -2.00 -14.36
N THR A 200 10.52 -2.84 -14.09
CA THR A 200 10.27 -3.38 -12.74
C THR A 200 11.44 -4.26 -12.29
N LYS A 201 11.96 -5.09 -13.19
CA LYS A 201 13.12 -5.96 -12.93
C LYS A 201 14.32 -5.13 -12.48
N ALA A 202 14.67 -4.10 -13.22
CA ALA A 202 15.80 -3.22 -12.90
C ALA A 202 15.63 -2.54 -11.53
N THR A 203 14.41 -2.07 -11.19
CA THR A 203 14.13 -1.47 -9.88
C THR A 203 14.28 -2.52 -8.76
N MET A 204 13.80 -3.75 -8.95
CA MET A 204 13.96 -4.83 -7.98
C MET A 204 15.42 -5.26 -7.79
N GLU A 205 16.15 -5.41 -8.88
CA GLU A 205 17.58 -5.74 -8.82
C GLU A 205 18.36 -4.68 -8.04
N ALA A 206 18.13 -3.40 -8.35
CA ALA A 206 18.73 -2.29 -7.61
C ALA A 206 18.34 -2.30 -6.12
N ALA A 207 17.09 -2.62 -5.79
CA ALA A 207 16.66 -2.71 -4.39
C ALA A 207 17.38 -3.84 -3.65
N ARG A 208 17.54 -5.01 -4.26
CA ARG A 208 18.28 -6.12 -3.67
C ARG A 208 19.78 -5.83 -3.53
N GLU A 209 20.40 -5.24 -4.55
CA GLU A 209 21.82 -4.84 -4.52
C GLU A 209 22.10 -3.81 -3.42
N ASN A 210 21.18 -2.93 -3.13
CA ASN A 210 21.31 -1.93 -2.06
C ASN A 210 20.86 -2.45 -0.67
N GLY A 211 20.36 -3.69 -0.55
CA GLY A 211 20.08 -4.29 0.75
C GLY A 211 18.69 -4.05 1.31
N PHE A 212 17.70 -3.73 0.48
CA PHE A 212 16.31 -3.71 0.94
C PHE A 212 15.91 -5.09 1.49
N GLU A 213 15.41 -5.11 2.72
CA GLU A 213 15.11 -6.33 3.47
C GLU A 213 13.86 -7.04 2.95
N SER A 214 12.87 -6.28 2.49
CA SER A 214 11.61 -6.81 1.97
C SER A 214 11.11 -6.00 0.80
N ILE A 215 10.74 -6.69 -0.29
CA ILE A 215 10.16 -6.09 -1.49
C ILE A 215 8.78 -6.70 -1.68
N ASN A 216 7.74 -5.86 -1.58
CA ASN A 216 6.37 -6.21 -1.93
C ASN A 216 6.08 -5.84 -3.38
N MET A 217 5.19 -6.59 -4.02
CA MET A 217 4.68 -6.31 -5.35
C MET A 217 3.16 -6.21 -5.33
N ASP A 218 2.63 -5.05 -5.73
CA ASP A 218 1.20 -4.84 -5.83
C ASP A 218 0.70 -5.22 -7.22
N LEU A 219 -0.29 -6.10 -7.25
CA LEU A 219 -0.99 -6.58 -8.45
C LEU A 219 -2.48 -6.29 -8.34
N ILE A 220 -3.14 -6.13 -9.48
CA ILE A 220 -4.60 -5.96 -9.53
C ILE A 220 -5.19 -6.97 -10.52
N TYR A 221 -6.11 -7.80 -10.05
CA TYR A 221 -6.92 -8.64 -10.93
C TYR A 221 -8.31 -8.05 -11.18
N GLY A 222 -8.92 -8.39 -12.30
CA GLY A 222 -10.19 -7.82 -12.73
C GLY A 222 -10.06 -6.51 -13.52
N LEU A 223 -8.85 -6.15 -13.96
CA LEU A 223 -8.60 -5.00 -14.84
C LEU A 223 -9.13 -5.25 -16.27
N PRO A 224 -9.38 -4.18 -17.06
CA PRO A 224 -9.81 -4.34 -18.45
C PRO A 224 -8.78 -5.15 -19.26
N LYS A 225 -9.28 -5.99 -20.18
CA LYS A 225 -8.51 -6.88 -21.05
C LYS A 225 -7.82 -8.06 -20.34
N GLN A 226 -7.94 -8.21 -19.04
CA GLN A 226 -7.46 -9.38 -18.34
C GLN A 226 -8.34 -10.61 -18.63
N ASN A 227 -7.70 -11.76 -18.69
CA ASN A 227 -8.29 -13.10 -18.66
C ASN A 227 -7.31 -14.07 -17.99
N ARG A 228 -7.75 -15.31 -17.71
CA ARG A 228 -6.90 -16.34 -17.07
C ARG A 228 -5.55 -16.48 -17.75
N GLY A 229 -5.53 -16.61 -19.09
CA GLY A 229 -4.28 -16.83 -19.84
C GLY A 229 -3.33 -15.63 -19.86
N THR A 230 -3.85 -14.39 -19.84
CA THR A 230 -3.00 -13.18 -19.75
C THR A 230 -2.47 -13.01 -18.33
N PHE A 231 -3.28 -13.25 -17.32
CA PHE A 231 -2.86 -13.08 -15.93
C PHE A 231 -1.93 -14.20 -15.45
N GLU A 232 -2.09 -15.41 -15.98
CA GLU A 232 -1.14 -16.51 -15.74
C GLU A 232 0.29 -16.11 -16.13
N LYS A 233 0.46 -15.45 -17.29
CA LYS A 233 1.77 -14.92 -17.73
C LYS A 233 2.30 -13.83 -16.79
N THR A 234 1.42 -12.96 -16.28
CA THR A 234 1.80 -11.97 -15.27
C THR A 234 2.31 -12.67 -14.01
N ILE A 235 1.64 -13.71 -13.53
CA ILE A 235 2.11 -14.49 -12.36
C ILE A 235 3.45 -15.18 -12.65
N ASP A 236 3.69 -15.69 -13.87
CA ASP A 236 4.99 -16.26 -14.25
C ASP A 236 6.12 -15.24 -14.12
N GLN A 237 5.89 -14.02 -14.61
CA GLN A 237 6.85 -12.92 -14.50
C GLN A 237 7.05 -12.47 -13.04
N VAL A 238 6.00 -12.48 -12.23
CA VAL A 238 6.11 -12.22 -10.78
C VAL A 238 6.97 -13.28 -10.09
N LEU A 239 6.78 -14.57 -10.43
CA LEU A 239 7.58 -15.67 -9.89
C LEU A 239 9.05 -15.59 -10.34
N GLU A 240 9.32 -15.15 -11.57
CA GLU A 240 10.70 -14.87 -12.03
C GLU A 240 11.37 -13.79 -11.17
N LEU A 241 10.67 -12.70 -10.87
CA LEU A 241 11.18 -11.61 -10.02
C LEU A 241 11.29 -12.01 -8.54
N SER A 242 10.47 -12.97 -8.09
CA SER A 242 10.49 -13.51 -6.74
C SER A 242 10.46 -12.46 -5.63
N PRO A 243 9.44 -11.58 -5.56
CA PRO A 243 9.28 -10.63 -4.47
C PRO A 243 9.11 -11.38 -3.13
N ASP A 244 9.32 -10.68 -2.00
CA ASP A 244 9.15 -11.28 -0.68
C ASP A 244 7.67 -11.37 -0.30
N ARG A 245 6.89 -10.36 -0.73
CA ARG A 245 5.44 -10.26 -0.53
C ARG A 245 4.73 -9.92 -1.83
N ILE A 246 3.48 -10.30 -1.93
CA ILE A 246 2.59 -9.96 -3.04
C ILE A 246 1.25 -9.51 -2.45
N ALA A 247 0.78 -8.35 -2.90
CA ALA A 247 -0.57 -7.89 -2.63
C ALA A 247 -1.37 -7.95 -3.95
N LEU A 248 -2.37 -8.83 -4.00
CA LEU A 248 -3.18 -9.10 -5.19
C LEU A 248 -4.60 -8.58 -5.00
N TYR A 249 -4.84 -7.32 -5.35
CA TYR A 249 -6.11 -6.64 -5.12
C TYR A 249 -7.13 -6.91 -6.21
N HIS A 250 -8.41 -6.98 -5.82
CA HIS A 250 -9.53 -6.95 -6.76
C HIS A 250 -9.80 -5.54 -7.26
N TYR A 251 -9.92 -5.36 -8.57
CA TYR A 251 -10.34 -4.08 -9.15
C TYR A 251 -11.81 -3.77 -8.83
N ALA A 252 -12.05 -2.68 -8.11
CA ALA A 252 -13.39 -2.15 -7.87
C ALA A 252 -13.73 -1.07 -8.91
N HIS A 253 -14.67 -1.36 -9.82
CA HIS A 253 -15.11 -0.41 -10.84
C HIS A 253 -16.20 0.52 -10.30
N LEU A 254 -15.82 1.73 -9.89
CA LEU A 254 -16.66 2.74 -9.27
C LEU A 254 -16.58 4.09 -10.01
N PRO A 255 -16.98 4.17 -11.30
CA PRO A 255 -16.78 5.36 -12.13
C PRO A 255 -17.62 6.57 -11.67
N ASN A 256 -18.63 6.37 -10.83
CA ASN A 256 -19.40 7.47 -10.22
C ASN A 256 -18.62 8.15 -9.09
N HIS A 257 -17.73 7.42 -8.40
CA HIS A 257 -16.89 7.95 -7.33
C HIS A 257 -15.53 8.42 -7.85
N PHE A 258 -14.93 7.67 -8.78
CA PHE A 258 -13.57 7.93 -9.30
C PHE A 258 -13.63 8.32 -10.78
N LYS A 259 -13.52 9.61 -11.06
CA LYS A 259 -13.60 10.15 -12.45
C LYS A 259 -12.65 9.47 -13.46
N PRO A 260 -11.40 9.11 -13.13
CA PRO A 260 -10.52 8.41 -14.07
C PRO A 260 -11.09 7.08 -14.58
N GLN A 261 -11.82 6.35 -13.73
CA GLN A 261 -12.41 5.06 -14.07
C GLN A 261 -13.48 5.12 -15.17
N ARG A 262 -14.02 6.31 -15.47
CA ARG A 262 -14.95 6.53 -16.61
C ARG A 262 -14.32 6.26 -17.96
N ARG A 263 -12.99 6.16 -18.03
CA ARG A 263 -12.24 5.82 -19.25
C ARG A 263 -12.14 4.33 -19.49
N ILE A 264 -12.48 3.51 -18.49
CA ILE A 264 -12.52 2.05 -18.59
C ILE A 264 -13.89 1.64 -19.07
N LEU A 265 -13.95 0.94 -20.20
CA LEU A 265 -15.22 0.46 -20.75
C LEU A 265 -15.65 -0.80 -19.98
N PRO A 266 -16.90 -0.87 -19.48
CA PRO A 266 -17.41 -2.05 -18.79
C PRO A 266 -17.35 -3.33 -19.63
N ALA A 267 -17.47 -3.23 -20.95
CA ALA A 267 -17.36 -4.36 -21.86
C ALA A 267 -15.95 -4.98 -21.94
N ASP A 268 -14.92 -4.25 -21.49
CA ASP A 268 -13.54 -4.71 -21.46
C ASP A 268 -13.18 -5.43 -20.15
N LEU A 269 -14.05 -5.36 -19.15
CA LEU A 269 -13.81 -5.99 -17.85
C LEU A 269 -14.16 -7.48 -17.92
N PRO A 270 -13.36 -8.34 -17.25
CA PRO A 270 -13.71 -9.74 -17.10
C PRO A 270 -15.00 -9.89 -16.29
N ASP A 271 -15.79 -10.89 -16.62
CA ASP A 271 -16.98 -11.22 -15.85
C ASP A 271 -16.66 -11.83 -14.49
N THR A 272 -17.67 -12.06 -13.66
CA THR A 272 -17.52 -12.61 -12.31
C THR A 272 -16.80 -13.96 -12.30
N VAL A 273 -17.14 -14.84 -13.25
CA VAL A 273 -16.55 -16.17 -13.36
C VAL A 273 -15.07 -16.09 -13.67
N GLU A 274 -14.72 -15.25 -14.64
CA GLU A 274 -13.34 -15.05 -15.05
C GLU A 274 -12.49 -14.43 -13.92
N LYS A 275 -13.02 -13.40 -13.21
CA LYS A 275 -12.35 -12.79 -12.05
C LYS A 275 -12.05 -13.81 -10.96
N VAL A 276 -13.03 -14.65 -10.62
CA VAL A 276 -12.86 -15.70 -9.62
C VAL A 276 -11.82 -16.72 -10.06
N ASN A 277 -11.88 -17.17 -11.30
CA ASN A 277 -10.91 -18.11 -11.84
C ASN A 277 -9.49 -17.54 -11.83
N ILE A 278 -9.30 -16.27 -12.22
CA ILE A 278 -8.00 -15.56 -12.13
C ILE A 278 -7.45 -15.62 -10.70
N MET A 279 -8.26 -15.25 -9.70
CA MET A 279 -7.82 -15.25 -8.30
C MET A 279 -7.45 -16.66 -7.82
N PHE A 280 -8.25 -17.68 -8.12
CA PHE A 280 -7.97 -19.05 -7.68
C PHE A 280 -6.75 -19.64 -8.37
N ASP A 281 -6.56 -19.37 -9.67
CA ASP A 281 -5.37 -19.82 -10.38
C ASP A 281 -4.11 -19.14 -9.81
N ALA A 282 -4.20 -17.85 -9.47
CA ALA A 282 -3.11 -17.12 -8.79
C ALA A 282 -2.80 -17.74 -7.41
N ILE A 283 -3.82 -18.01 -6.57
CA ILE A 283 -3.62 -18.67 -5.27
C ILE A 283 -2.89 -20.01 -5.46
N LYS A 284 -3.40 -20.88 -6.32
CA LYS A 284 -2.82 -22.20 -6.57
C LYS A 284 -1.37 -22.09 -7.05
N ARG A 285 -1.11 -21.18 -7.98
CA ARG A 285 0.20 -21.04 -8.59
C ARG A 285 1.24 -20.45 -7.63
N LEU A 286 0.87 -19.40 -6.88
CA LEU A 286 1.74 -18.78 -5.88
C LEU A 286 2.05 -19.75 -4.74
N THR A 287 1.03 -20.45 -4.21
CA THR A 287 1.24 -21.40 -3.13
C THR A 287 2.04 -22.63 -3.56
N ALA A 288 1.94 -23.06 -4.81
CA ALA A 288 2.79 -24.12 -5.36
C ALA A 288 4.25 -23.69 -5.56
N ASN A 289 4.55 -22.37 -5.54
CA ASN A 289 5.87 -21.82 -5.78
C ASN A 289 6.47 -21.09 -4.54
N GLY A 290 6.14 -21.57 -3.33
CA GLY A 290 6.82 -21.15 -2.09
C GLY A 290 6.22 -19.92 -1.40
N TYR A 291 5.06 -19.44 -1.87
CA TYR A 291 4.33 -18.40 -1.17
C TYR A 291 3.24 -19.00 -0.27
N ARG A 292 3.07 -18.40 0.88
CA ARG A 292 1.96 -18.67 1.79
C ARG A 292 0.83 -17.66 1.53
N TYR A 293 -0.41 -18.14 1.44
CA TYR A 293 -1.57 -17.26 1.43
C TYR A 293 -1.82 -16.74 2.83
N ILE A 294 -1.53 -15.46 3.06
CA ILE A 294 -1.65 -14.82 4.37
C ILE A 294 -3.12 -14.56 4.68
N GLY A 295 -3.87 -14.14 3.69
CA GLY A 295 -5.31 -13.89 3.77
C GLY A 295 -5.74 -12.71 2.91
N MET A 296 -7.03 -12.62 2.61
CA MET A 296 -7.63 -11.61 1.74
C MET A 296 -6.88 -11.47 0.40
N ASP A 297 -5.95 -10.53 0.32
CA ASP A 297 -5.24 -10.15 -0.91
C ASP A 297 -3.73 -10.45 -0.84
N HIS A 298 -3.21 -11.00 0.26
CA HIS A 298 -1.79 -11.01 0.54
C HIS A 298 -1.17 -12.40 0.53
N PHE A 299 0.03 -12.45 -0.04
CA PHE A 299 0.91 -13.61 -0.04
C PHE A 299 2.30 -13.18 0.44
N ALA A 300 2.99 -14.07 1.10
CA ALA A 300 4.37 -13.86 1.54
C ALA A 300 5.16 -15.15 1.40
N LYS A 301 6.48 -15.06 1.20
CA LYS A 301 7.36 -16.23 1.23
C LYS A 301 7.22 -16.95 2.57
N GLU A 302 7.43 -18.25 2.60
CA GLU A 302 7.31 -19.07 3.81
C GLU A 302 8.24 -18.61 4.96
N THR A 303 9.36 -17.95 4.63
CA THR A 303 10.34 -17.40 5.57
C THR A 303 10.05 -15.96 5.99
N ASP A 304 9.07 -15.29 5.38
CA ASP A 304 8.70 -13.92 5.71
C ASP A 304 8.05 -13.84 7.09
N GLU A 305 8.27 -12.74 7.79
CA GLU A 305 7.73 -12.51 9.14
C GLU A 305 6.20 -12.60 9.21
N LEU A 306 5.45 -12.19 8.16
CA LEU A 306 3.99 -12.34 8.10
C LEU A 306 3.59 -13.82 8.08
N SER A 307 4.35 -14.66 7.37
CA SER A 307 4.14 -16.10 7.33
C SER A 307 4.43 -16.77 8.67
N VAL A 308 5.47 -16.29 9.36
CA VAL A 308 5.82 -16.74 10.72
C VAL A 308 4.72 -16.32 11.69
N ALA A 309 4.36 -15.03 11.71
CA ALA A 309 3.32 -14.51 12.59
C ALA A 309 1.95 -15.19 12.36
N GLN A 310 1.60 -15.53 11.12
CA GLN A 310 0.39 -16.31 10.83
C GLN A 310 0.44 -17.71 11.47
N LYS A 311 1.60 -18.40 11.41
CA LYS A 311 1.78 -19.74 12.01
C LYS A 311 1.70 -19.68 13.54
N GLU A 312 2.21 -18.63 14.13
CA GLU A 312 2.25 -18.40 15.58
C GLU A 312 0.97 -17.80 16.15
N GLY A 313 0.06 -17.33 15.29
CA GLY A 313 -1.20 -16.70 15.68
C GLY A 313 -1.04 -15.24 16.18
N SER A 314 0.10 -14.61 15.91
CA SER A 314 0.40 -13.21 16.27
C SER A 314 0.16 -12.22 15.13
N LEU A 315 -0.23 -12.71 13.94
CA LEU A 315 -0.52 -11.86 12.79
C LEU A 315 -1.68 -10.92 13.08
N GLN A 316 -1.46 -9.63 12.84
CA GLN A 316 -2.47 -8.59 12.98
C GLN A 316 -2.76 -7.92 11.63
N ARG A 317 -3.89 -7.23 11.57
CA ARG A 317 -4.24 -6.38 10.43
C ARG A 317 -4.70 -5.03 10.95
N ASN A 318 -4.02 -4.00 10.50
CA ASN A 318 -4.42 -2.63 10.72
C ASN A 318 -4.97 -2.01 9.43
N PHE A 319 -5.12 -0.70 9.44
CA PHE A 319 -5.66 0.07 8.32
C PHE A 319 -4.79 0.02 7.05
N GLN A 320 -3.48 -0.12 7.19
CA GLN A 320 -2.54 -0.21 6.07
C GLN A 320 -2.44 -1.63 5.48
N GLY A 321 -2.73 -2.66 6.26
CA GLY A 321 -2.63 -4.04 5.84
C GLY A 321 -2.21 -4.98 6.98
N TYR A 322 -1.62 -6.11 6.63
CA TYR A 322 -1.07 -7.05 7.60
C TYR A 322 0.22 -6.50 8.21
N SER A 323 0.36 -6.67 9.52
CA SER A 323 1.50 -6.18 10.29
C SER A 323 1.86 -7.17 11.41
N THR A 324 3.12 -7.19 11.77
CA THR A 324 3.64 -7.82 12.98
C THR A 324 3.75 -6.83 14.16
N LYS A 325 3.53 -5.54 13.89
CA LYS A 325 3.63 -4.43 14.85
C LYS A 325 2.24 -3.93 15.26
N ALA A 326 1.41 -4.83 15.79
CA ALA A 326 0.02 -4.53 16.17
C ALA A 326 -0.11 -3.48 17.27
N GLU A 327 0.89 -3.40 18.14
CA GLU A 327 0.86 -2.57 19.34
C GLU A 327 1.26 -1.11 19.08
N CYS A 328 1.65 -0.76 17.84
CA CYS A 328 2.00 0.62 17.51
C CYS A 328 0.77 1.52 17.40
N ASP A 329 0.83 2.69 18.03
CA ASP A 329 -0.11 3.77 17.76
C ASP A 329 0.19 4.40 16.39
N MET A 330 -0.79 4.38 15.50
CA MET A 330 -0.61 4.93 14.15
C MET A 330 -0.98 6.40 14.08
N ILE A 331 -0.02 7.21 13.67
CA ILE A 331 -0.20 8.63 13.34
C ILE A 331 -0.10 8.76 11.81
N ALA A 332 -0.90 9.66 11.23
CA ALA A 332 -0.84 9.95 9.80
C ALA A 332 -0.65 11.44 9.55
N LEU A 333 0.19 11.77 8.56
CA LEU A 333 0.43 13.12 8.09
C LEU A 333 0.05 13.25 6.62
N GLY A 334 -0.48 14.40 6.25
CA GLY A 334 -0.84 14.75 4.89
C GLY A 334 -2.26 14.38 4.49
N VAL A 335 -2.59 14.56 3.21
CA VAL A 335 -3.96 14.49 2.67
C VAL A 335 -4.33 13.07 2.21
N SER A 336 -4.59 12.15 3.10
CA SER A 336 -5.02 10.79 2.78
C SER A 336 -6.55 10.64 2.84
N VAL A 337 -7.14 9.83 1.93
CA VAL A 337 -8.57 9.46 2.01
C VAL A 337 -8.87 8.71 3.30
N SER A 338 -7.98 7.83 3.69
CA SER A 338 -8.07 7.08 4.93
C SER A 338 -8.01 7.98 6.16
N TYR A 339 -7.15 8.97 6.11
CA TYR A 339 -6.98 9.98 7.16
C TYR A 339 -8.10 11.03 7.14
N THR A 340 -8.64 11.39 5.98
CA THR A 340 -9.79 12.31 5.88
C THR A 340 -11.08 11.70 6.40
N HIS A 341 -11.20 10.37 6.48
CA HIS A 341 -12.29 9.74 7.23
C HIS A 341 -12.12 9.89 8.74
N LEU A 342 -10.87 9.95 9.23
CA LEU A 342 -10.55 10.26 10.62
C LEU A 342 -10.67 11.76 10.95
N ARG A 343 -10.47 12.65 9.95
CA ARG A 343 -10.53 14.12 10.05
C ARG A 343 -11.55 14.74 9.10
N ALA A 344 -12.67 14.14 8.87
CA ALA A 344 -13.62 14.34 7.76
C ALA A 344 -14.00 15.78 7.36
N HIS A 345 -13.55 16.84 8.01
CA HIS A 345 -14.00 18.20 7.71
C HIS A 345 -12.92 19.28 7.54
N GLU A 346 -11.68 19.10 7.95
CA GLU A 346 -10.71 20.22 7.92
C GLU A 346 -9.93 20.38 6.61
N THR A 347 -9.82 19.35 5.77
CA THR A 347 -8.94 19.37 4.58
C THR A 347 -9.66 19.62 3.25
N ARG A 348 -10.98 19.63 3.21
CA ARG A 348 -11.74 19.92 1.96
C ARG A 348 -11.84 21.41 1.60
N SER A 349 -11.53 22.30 2.53
CA SER A 349 -11.74 23.76 2.36
C SER A 349 -10.46 24.54 2.09
N ASN A 350 -9.26 23.94 2.11
CA ASN A 350 -8.00 24.67 2.04
C ASN A 350 -7.03 24.20 0.93
N LEU A 351 -7.49 23.47 -0.09
CA LEU A 351 -6.71 23.14 -1.29
C LEU A 351 -7.38 23.61 -2.56
#